data_848de3a58415877c4402f45e0f37d1aa
#
_entry.id   848de3a58415877c4402f45e0f37d1aa
#
_cell.length_a   1.000
_cell.length_b   1.000
_cell.length_c   1.000
_cell.angle_alpha   90.00
_cell.angle_beta   90.00
_cell.angle_gamma   90.00
#
_symmetry.space_group_name_H-M   'P 1'
#
loop_
_entity.id
_entity.type
_entity.pdbx_description
1 polymer ?
#
loop_
_entity_poly.entity_id
_entity_poly.type
_entity_poly.pdbx_seq_one_letter_code
_entity_poly.pdbx_strand_id
1 'polypeptide(L)'
;MTWNVWWQFGERWRERQIGIAATLAAHRPDIVGLQESWAGRESSQAEVLAAPLGLYSVFGGPSLPDPVEEPGHDGVDLGLAILSRWPIRHAWTHRMPSSRATAPVALVAAVEHPGGVLHVVCVCAEHHAHLAADHLAQTRELARLLDDLGGLGAALPVLLLGDLNAGPDTPELAALTGHDGIVDAWTQSGADGDGVTLSAALPIAPLGATKQLNRRIDYVLLRPSAGGPPPEVRHAAVVGEAVEGLHPSDHFAVVADLEL
;
A
#
# COMPACT_ATOMS: atom_id res chain seq x y z
N MET A 1 8.18 0.92 -2.29
CA MET A 1 7.73 -0.22 -1.46
C MET A 1 6.27 -0.06 -1.10
N THR A 2 5.48 -1.13 -1.07
CA THR A 2 4.16 -1.16 -0.43
C THR A 2 4.13 -2.22 0.65
N TRP A 3 3.43 -1.97 1.76
CA TRP A 3 3.32 -2.92 2.86
C TRP A 3 2.07 -2.71 3.70
N ASN A 4 1.20 -3.70 3.80
CA ASN A 4 0.20 -3.76 4.86
C ASN A 4 0.91 -4.13 6.16
N VAL A 5 0.86 -3.27 7.17
CA VAL A 5 1.62 -3.41 8.44
C VAL A 5 0.77 -3.90 9.61
N TRP A 6 -0.47 -4.29 9.33
CA TRP A 6 -1.38 -4.97 10.26
C TRP A 6 -1.64 -4.17 11.55
N TRP A 7 -1.81 -2.88 11.42
CA TRP A 7 -2.18 -1.95 12.49
C TRP A 7 -1.64 -2.37 13.87
N GLN A 8 -2.45 -2.21 14.93
CA GLN A 8 -2.17 -2.67 16.29
C GLN A 8 -2.81 -4.04 16.60
N PHE A 9 -3.20 -4.79 15.56
CA PHE A 9 -3.76 -6.12 15.74
C PHE A 9 -2.75 -7.11 16.33
N GLY A 10 -3.25 -8.03 17.17
CA GLY A 10 -2.44 -9.04 17.83
C GLY A 10 -1.64 -8.52 19.05
N GLU A 11 -1.31 -9.46 19.96
CA GLU A 11 -0.74 -9.15 21.27
C GLU A 11 0.64 -8.48 21.23
N ARG A 12 1.44 -8.71 20.16
CA ARG A 12 2.84 -8.27 20.06
C ARG A 12 3.03 -7.12 19.06
N TRP A 13 2.03 -6.29 18.82
CA TRP A 13 2.12 -5.25 17.81
C TRP A 13 3.29 -4.24 18.06
N ARG A 14 3.60 -3.93 19.33
CA ARG A 14 4.72 -3.04 19.66
C ARG A 14 6.08 -3.63 19.26
N GLU A 15 6.27 -4.93 19.46
CA GLU A 15 7.49 -5.64 19.08
C GLU A 15 7.61 -5.76 17.56
N ARG A 16 6.50 -5.94 16.86
CA ARG A 16 6.47 -5.96 15.39
C ARG A 16 6.96 -4.65 14.77
N GLN A 17 6.76 -3.50 15.45
CA GLN A 17 7.30 -2.21 14.99
C GLN A 17 8.81 -2.24 14.80
N ILE A 18 9.55 -2.97 15.63
CA ILE A 18 11.00 -3.13 15.50
C ILE A 18 11.34 -3.84 14.18
N GLY A 19 10.60 -4.90 13.85
CA GLY A 19 10.77 -5.63 12.60
C GLY A 19 10.41 -4.79 11.37
N ILE A 20 9.32 -4.00 11.44
CA ILE A 20 8.93 -3.07 10.36
C ILE A 20 10.06 -2.05 10.14
N ALA A 21 10.54 -1.41 11.20
CA ALA A 21 11.61 -0.42 11.12
C ALA A 21 12.92 -1.04 10.58
N ALA A 22 13.28 -2.24 11.02
CA ALA A 22 14.47 -2.95 10.55
C ALA A 22 14.38 -3.29 9.06
N THR A 23 13.23 -3.74 8.58
CA THR A 23 12.99 -4.02 7.15
C THR A 23 13.13 -2.76 6.31
N LEU A 24 12.49 -1.65 6.72
CA LEU A 24 12.63 -0.36 6.03
C LEU A 24 14.08 0.13 6.01
N ALA A 25 14.81 -0.01 7.12
CA ALA A 25 16.22 0.39 7.21
C ALA A 25 17.12 -0.48 6.32
N ALA A 26 16.85 -1.78 6.18
CA ALA A 26 17.61 -2.70 5.35
C ALA A 26 17.41 -2.41 3.84
N HIS A 27 16.18 -2.18 3.42
CA HIS A 27 15.83 -1.98 2.00
C HIS A 27 15.91 -0.52 1.55
N ARG A 28 15.87 0.44 2.48
CA ARG A 28 16.01 1.89 2.23
C ARG A 28 15.16 2.41 1.06
N PRO A 29 13.87 2.11 1.01
CA PRO A 29 13.01 2.55 -0.10
C PRO A 29 12.90 4.07 -0.11
N ASP A 30 12.87 4.66 -1.32
CA ASP A 30 12.69 6.10 -1.51
C ASP A 30 11.24 6.53 -1.27
N ILE A 31 10.28 5.66 -1.62
CA ILE A 31 8.84 5.84 -1.42
C ILE A 31 8.26 4.60 -0.75
N VAL A 32 7.45 4.80 0.28
CA VAL A 32 6.73 3.71 0.98
C VAL A 32 5.25 4.04 1.08
N GLY A 33 4.40 3.11 0.69
CA GLY A 33 2.97 3.10 1.03
C GLY A 33 2.71 2.07 2.11
N LEU A 34 2.13 2.49 3.22
CA LEU A 34 1.74 1.61 4.32
C LEU A 34 0.22 1.53 4.39
N GLN A 35 -0.31 0.31 4.38
CA GLN A 35 -1.71 0.03 4.63
C GLN A 35 -1.87 -0.48 6.07
N GLU A 36 -3.05 -0.27 6.64
CA GLU A 36 -3.33 -0.56 8.05
C GLU A 36 -2.31 0.10 9.00
N SER A 37 -1.96 1.35 8.71
CA SER A 37 -1.12 2.17 9.57
C SER A 37 -1.95 2.80 10.67
N TRP A 38 -1.36 3.08 11.84
CA TRP A 38 -2.04 3.70 12.96
C TRP A 38 -1.68 5.18 13.14
N ALA A 39 -2.62 5.96 13.67
CA ALA A 39 -2.36 7.29 14.20
C ALA A 39 -3.07 7.46 15.54
N GLY A 40 -2.33 7.88 16.55
CA GLY A 40 -2.83 8.27 17.87
C GLY A 40 -2.83 9.77 18.04
N ARG A 41 -3.13 10.24 19.27
CA ARG A 41 -3.20 11.68 19.60
C ARG A 41 -1.83 12.38 19.54
N GLU A 42 -0.75 11.67 19.84
CA GLU A 42 0.59 12.26 19.99
C GLU A 42 1.48 12.00 18.78
N SER A 43 1.28 10.90 18.08
CA SER A 43 2.10 10.48 16.94
C SER A 43 1.37 9.49 16.05
N SER A 44 1.89 9.31 14.86
CA SER A 44 1.49 8.27 13.92
C SER A 44 2.61 7.28 13.67
N GLN A 45 2.26 6.07 13.23
CA GLN A 45 3.24 5.09 12.78
C GLN A 45 4.12 5.63 11.66
N ALA A 46 3.52 6.43 10.77
CA ALA A 46 4.24 7.11 9.70
C ALA A 46 5.40 7.97 10.24
N GLU A 47 5.15 8.81 11.25
CA GLU A 47 6.18 9.66 11.87
C GLU A 47 7.23 8.83 12.59
N VAL A 48 6.81 7.82 13.36
CA VAL A 48 7.73 6.94 14.10
C VAL A 48 8.69 6.20 13.20
N LEU A 49 8.21 5.73 12.03
CA LEU A 49 9.04 5.00 11.06
C LEU A 49 9.88 5.93 10.19
N ALA A 50 9.35 7.10 9.83
CA ALA A 50 10.03 8.05 8.95
C ALA A 50 11.20 8.78 9.64
N ALA A 51 11.03 9.20 10.89
CA ALA A 51 12.01 10.03 11.58
C ALA A 51 13.43 9.42 11.66
N PRO A 52 13.64 8.16 12.05
CA PRO A 52 14.97 7.56 12.08
C PRO A 52 15.61 7.42 10.69
N LEU A 53 14.80 7.37 9.63
CA LEU A 53 15.23 7.20 8.25
C LEU A 53 15.44 8.54 7.52
N GLY A 54 15.09 9.66 8.16
CA GLY A 54 15.15 10.99 7.55
C GLY A 54 14.15 11.16 6.40
N LEU A 55 13.01 10.46 6.46
CA LEU A 55 11.94 10.54 5.47
C LEU A 55 10.88 11.57 5.87
N TYR A 56 10.23 12.16 4.89
CA TYR A 56 8.97 12.88 5.05
C TYR A 56 7.83 11.86 5.16
N SER A 57 6.77 12.21 5.88
CA SER A 57 5.63 11.31 6.06
C SER A 57 4.31 12.04 6.08
N VAL A 58 3.26 11.34 5.68
CA VAL A 58 1.87 11.76 5.79
C VAL A 58 1.01 10.56 6.14
N PHE A 59 -0.03 10.80 6.96
CA PHE A 59 -1.07 9.85 7.32
C PHE A 59 -2.42 10.35 6.85
N GLY A 60 -3.33 9.43 6.47
CA GLY A 60 -4.72 9.73 6.12
C GLY A 60 -5.62 8.52 6.30
N GLY A 61 -6.84 8.79 6.74
CA GLY A 61 -7.86 7.77 6.97
C GLY A 61 -9.27 8.32 6.80
N PRO A 62 -10.29 7.51 7.05
CA PRO A 62 -10.21 6.10 7.46
C PRO A 62 -9.82 5.14 6.32
N SER A 63 -9.25 4.00 6.69
CA SER A 63 -8.95 2.89 5.77
C SER A 63 -9.69 1.63 6.21
N LEU A 64 -9.47 0.53 5.50
CA LEU A 64 -9.99 -0.80 5.83
C LEU A 64 -8.86 -1.62 6.49
N PRO A 65 -9.23 -2.59 7.33
CA PRO A 65 -10.56 -2.87 7.85
C PRO A 65 -11.06 -1.82 8.85
N ASP A 66 -12.34 -1.88 9.23
CA ASP A 66 -12.80 -1.08 10.36
C ASP A 66 -12.06 -1.55 11.64
N PRO A 67 -11.50 -0.64 12.45
CA PRO A 67 -10.80 -1.05 13.66
C PRO A 67 -11.78 -1.74 14.63
N VAL A 68 -11.31 -2.80 15.26
CA VAL A 68 -12.08 -3.48 16.29
C VAL A 68 -12.02 -2.66 17.59
N GLU A 69 -13.16 -2.45 18.22
CA GLU A 69 -13.22 -1.83 19.56
C GLU A 69 -12.65 -2.79 20.59
N GLU A 70 -11.38 -2.66 20.87
CA GLU A 70 -10.67 -3.42 21.93
C GLU A 70 -10.13 -2.46 22.99
N PRO A 71 -10.02 -2.90 24.27
CA PRO A 71 -9.41 -2.08 25.31
C PRO A 71 -7.98 -1.65 24.92
N GLY A 72 -7.72 -0.35 24.94
CA GLY A 72 -6.41 0.23 24.60
C GLY A 72 -6.30 0.74 23.17
N HIS A 73 -7.33 0.57 22.34
CA HIS A 73 -7.40 1.14 20.99
C HIS A 73 -8.19 2.45 20.90
N ASP A 74 -8.73 2.94 22.04
CA ASP A 74 -9.52 4.17 22.10
C ASP A 74 -8.72 5.37 21.58
N GLY A 75 -9.23 6.01 20.52
CA GLY A 75 -8.62 7.19 19.91
C GLY A 75 -7.39 6.89 19.08
N VAL A 76 -7.25 5.65 18.58
CA VAL A 76 -6.25 5.26 17.60
C VAL A 76 -6.93 5.01 16.26
N ASP A 77 -6.63 5.86 15.29
CA ASP A 77 -7.14 5.74 13.93
C ASP A 77 -6.44 4.62 13.17
N LEU A 78 -7.18 3.97 12.29
CA LEU A 78 -6.66 3.06 11.28
C LEU A 78 -6.70 3.76 9.92
N GLY A 79 -5.57 3.78 9.24
CA GLY A 79 -5.45 4.52 7.98
C GLY A 79 -4.32 4.03 7.10
N LEU A 80 -3.90 4.93 6.26
CA LEU A 80 -2.85 4.78 5.27
C LEU A 80 -1.72 5.75 5.57
N ALA A 81 -0.50 5.39 5.18
CA ALA A 81 0.61 6.30 5.26
C ALA A 81 1.46 6.28 3.99
N ILE A 82 2.06 7.43 3.66
CA ILE A 82 3.07 7.55 2.63
C ILE A 82 4.32 8.14 3.26
N LEU A 83 5.45 7.46 3.08
CA LEU A 83 6.76 7.96 3.45
C LEU A 83 7.54 8.27 2.17
N SER A 84 8.34 9.33 2.19
CA SER A 84 9.10 9.78 1.02
C SER A 84 10.46 10.33 1.40
N ARG A 85 11.48 9.99 0.61
CA ARG A 85 12.81 10.63 0.66
C ARG A 85 12.75 12.12 0.32
N TRP A 86 11.80 12.52 -0.51
CA TRP A 86 11.65 13.89 -0.98
C TRP A 86 10.47 14.57 -0.28
N PRO A 87 10.47 15.92 -0.21
CA PRO A 87 9.38 16.65 0.41
C PRO A 87 8.02 16.28 -0.17
N ILE A 88 7.03 16.14 0.70
CA ILE A 88 5.63 15.98 0.31
C ILE A 88 5.03 17.37 0.23
N ARG A 89 4.78 17.87 -0.98
CA ARG A 89 4.26 19.21 -1.24
C ARG A 89 2.82 19.38 -0.81
N HIS A 90 2.03 18.34 -1.08
CA HIS A 90 0.60 18.30 -0.79
C HIS A 90 0.14 16.87 -0.62
N ALA A 91 -0.80 16.65 0.29
CA ALA A 91 -1.45 15.37 0.45
C ALA A 91 -2.94 15.56 0.72
N TRP A 92 -3.76 14.63 0.23
CA TRP A 92 -5.20 14.63 0.45
C TRP A 92 -5.74 13.20 0.43
N THR A 93 -6.95 13.05 0.95
CA THR A 93 -7.69 11.79 0.87
C THR A 93 -8.70 11.84 -0.25
N HIS A 94 -8.79 10.78 -1.05
CA HIS A 94 -9.81 10.57 -2.06
C HIS A 94 -10.79 9.52 -1.56
N ARG A 95 -12.08 9.91 -1.48
CA ARG A 95 -13.13 9.01 -0.96
C ARG A 95 -13.41 7.89 -1.94
N MET A 96 -13.35 6.64 -1.47
CA MET A 96 -13.63 5.47 -2.28
C MET A 96 -15.11 5.08 -2.25
N PRO A 97 -15.65 4.53 -3.34
CA PRO A 97 -16.99 3.97 -3.35
C PRO A 97 -17.18 2.92 -2.26
N SER A 98 -18.28 2.99 -1.51
CA SER A 98 -18.56 2.02 -0.46
C SER A 98 -20.01 2.09 -0.02
N SER A 99 -20.60 0.93 0.26
CA SER A 99 -21.90 0.79 0.95
C SER A 99 -21.76 0.76 2.47
N ARG A 100 -20.54 0.81 3.02
CA ARG A 100 -20.27 0.90 4.45
C ARG A 100 -20.75 2.25 5.02
N ALA A 101 -21.05 2.29 6.31
CA ALA A 101 -21.43 3.52 7.01
C ALA A 101 -20.32 4.59 6.90
N THR A 102 -19.05 4.16 7.01
CA THR A 102 -17.89 5.00 6.78
C THR A 102 -17.16 4.51 5.52
N ALA A 103 -17.09 5.36 4.51
CA ALA A 103 -16.38 5.03 3.28
C ALA A 103 -14.88 5.12 3.51
N PRO A 104 -14.10 4.10 3.06
CA PRO A 104 -12.64 4.18 3.09
C PRO A 104 -12.12 5.22 2.10
N VAL A 105 -10.85 5.58 2.25
CA VAL A 105 -10.18 6.53 1.37
C VAL A 105 -8.95 5.89 0.71
N ALA A 106 -8.51 6.48 -0.41
CA ALA A 106 -7.13 6.41 -0.88
C ALA A 106 -6.40 7.66 -0.40
N LEU A 107 -5.16 7.51 0.05
CA LEU A 107 -4.27 8.62 0.39
C LEU A 107 -3.43 8.98 -0.83
N VAL A 108 -3.47 10.25 -1.23
CA VAL A 108 -2.70 10.75 -2.38
C VAL A 108 -1.67 11.76 -1.90
N ALA A 109 -0.45 11.65 -2.41
CA ALA A 109 0.62 12.60 -2.13
C ALA A 109 1.26 13.10 -3.43
N ALA A 110 1.53 14.40 -3.51
CA ALA A 110 2.36 15.02 -4.51
C ALA A 110 3.77 15.25 -3.94
N VAL A 111 4.73 14.47 -4.39
CA VAL A 111 6.11 14.42 -3.91
C VAL A 111 7.02 15.24 -4.83
N GLU A 112 7.93 16.05 -4.25
CA GLU A 112 8.91 16.87 -4.99
C GLU A 112 10.13 16.03 -5.42
N HIS A 113 9.93 15.10 -6.36
CA HIS A 113 11.03 14.31 -6.91
C HIS A 113 11.93 15.16 -7.82
N PRO A 114 13.26 14.89 -7.90
CA PRO A 114 14.18 15.64 -8.77
C PRO A 114 13.76 15.72 -10.25
N GLY A 115 13.07 14.67 -10.75
CA GLY A 115 12.53 14.63 -12.11
C GLY A 115 11.20 15.36 -12.30
N GLY A 116 10.61 15.94 -11.24
CA GLY A 116 9.32 16.62 -11.26
C GLY A 116 8.37 16.17 -10.17
N VAL A 117 7.09 16.52 -10.27
CA VAL A 117 6.09 16.07 -9.31
C VAL A 117 5.78 14.59 -9.54
N LEU A 118 5.99 13.78 -8.49
CA LEU A 118 5.63 12.37 -8.46
C LEU A 118 4.33 12.22 -7.64
N HIS A 119 3.25 11.78 -8.29
CA HIS A 119 2.03 11.45 -7.58
C HIS A 119 2.10 10.02 -7.05
N VAL A 120 1.81 9.85 -5.77
CA VAL A 120 1.78 8.56 -5.07
C VAL A 120 0.40 8.36 -4.49
N VAL A 121 -0.22 7.23 -4.80
CA VAL A 121 -1.52 6.80 -4.26
C VAL A 121 -1.28 5.60 -3.36
N CYS A 122 -1.76 5.65 -2.12
CA CYS A 122 -1.75 4.52 -1.19
C CYS A 122 -3.19 4.10 -0.89
N VAL A 123 -3.48 2.80 -0.91
CA VAL A 123 -4.83 2.27 -0.72
C VAL A 123 -4.83 0.91 -0.03
N CYS A 124 -5.90 0.63 0.74
CA CYS A 124 -6.32 -0.70 1.13
C CYS A 124 -7.75 -0.90 0.61
N ALA A 125 -7.93 -1.84 -0.31
CA ALA A 125 -9.23 -2.08 -0.95
C ALA A 125 -10.11 -3.03 -0.13
N GLU A 126 -11.40 -3.10 -0.49
CA GLU A 126 -12.37 -3.97 0.17
C GLU A 126 -11.97 -5.45 0.09
N HIS A 127 -12.17 -6.17 1.18
CA HIS A 127 -11.77 -7.59 1.30
C HIS A 127 -12.94 -8.55 1.59
N HIS A 128 -14.10 -8.01 1.96
CA HIS A 128 -15.25 -8.85 2.30
C HIS A 128 -15.98 -9.36 1.06
N ALA A 129 -16.16 -10.68 0.96
CA ALA A 129 -16.83 -11.30 -0.18
C ALA A 129 -18.27 -10.79 -0.41
N HIS A 130 -18.98 -10.41 0.66
CA HIS A 130 -20.33 -9.86 0.54
C HIS A 130 -20.38 -8.40 0.05
N LEU A 131 -19.21 -7.72 -0.02
CA LEU A 131 -19.02 -6.38 -0.57
C LEU A 131 -18.23 -6.39 -1.89
N ALA A 132 -18.28 -7.49 -2.64
CA ALA A 132 -17.58 -7.63 -3.92
C ALA A 132 -17.96 -6.54 -4.93
N ALA A 133 -19.20 -6.02 -4.89
CA ALA A 133 -19.60 -4.91 -5.74
C ALA A 133 -18.88 -3.60 -5.39
N ASP A 134 -18.66 -3.34 -4.09
CA ASP A 134 -17.89 -2.19 -3.61
C ASP A 134 -16.41 -2.36 -4.01
N HIS A 135 -15.86 -3.55 -3.85
CA HIS A 135 -14.49 -3.87 -4.23
C HIS A 135 -14.23 -3.56 -5.72
N LEU A 136 -15.09 -4.07 -6.61
CA LEU A 136 -14.99 -3.78 -8.04
C LEU A 136 -15.20 -2.28 -8.36
N ALA A 137 -16.09 -1.60 -7.63
CA ALA A 137 -16.28 -0.17 -7.79
C ALA A 137 -15.05 0.63 -7.34
N GLN A 138 -14.37 0.20 -6.27
CA GLN A 138 -13.14 0.82 -5.77
C GLN A 138 -12.00 0.69 -6.79
N THR A 139 -11.78 -0.48 -7.37
CA THR A 139 -10.71 -0.66 -8.37
C THR A 139 -10.97 0.15 -9.64
N ARG A 140 -12.22 0.30 -10.07
CA ARG A 140 -12.58 1.19 -11.18
C ARG A 140 -12.36 2.66 -10.85
N GLU A 141 -12.65 3.06 -9.61
CA GLU A 141 -12.41 4.43 -9.15
C GLU A 141 -10.91 4.73 -9.06
N LEU A 142 -10.10 3.77 -8.60
CA LEU A 142 -8.64 3.88 -8.64
C LEU A 142 -8.12 4.06 -10.05
N ALA A 143 -8.63 3.32 -11.04
CA ALA A 143 -8.24 3.49 -12.43
C ALA A 143 -8.50 4.92 -12.92
N ARG A 144 -9.69 5.49 -12.61
CA ARG A 144 -10.03 6.88 -12.96
C ARG A 144 -9.10 7.88 -12.24
N LEU A 145 -8.87 7.68 -10.95
CA LEU A 145 -7.97 8.54 -10.17
C LEU A 145 -6.56 8.57 -10.76
N LEU A 146 -6.03 7.40 -11.15
CA LEU A 146 -4.72 7.31 -11.78
C LEU A 146 -4.70 8.00 -13.15
N ASP A 147 -5.76 7.88 -13.94
CA ASP A 147 -5.90 8.56 -15.22
C ASP A 147 -5.96 10.08 -15.05
N ASP A 148 -6.76 10.56 -14.09
CA ASP A 148 -6.87 11.99 -13.78
C ASP A 148 -5.51 12.57 -13.36
N LEU A 149 -4.79 11.89 -12.45
CA LEU A 149 -3.46 12.31 -11.99
C LEU A 149 -2.43 12.26 -13.13
N GLY A 150 -2.44 11.22 -13.96
CA GLY A 150 -1.57 11.09 -15.13
C GLY A 150 -1.86 12.13 -16.20
N GLY A 151 -3.12 12.61 -16.27
CA GLY A 151 -3.55 13.68 -17.18
C GLY A 151 -3.12 15.09 -16.76
N LEU A 152 -2.59 15.29 -15.56
CA LEU A 152 -2.14 16.60 -15.07
C LEU A 152 -0.85 17.12 -15.75
N GLY A 153 -0.27 16.36 -16.68
CA GLY A 153 0.93 16.77 -17.43
C GLY A 153 2.22 16.65 -16.63
N ALA A 154 2.22 15.85 -15.55
CA ALA A 154 3.45 15.52 -14.84
C ALA A 154 4.39 14.71 -15.75
N ALA A 155 5.70 14.96 -15.65
CA ALA A 155 6.70 14.23 -16.43
C ALA A 155 6.88 12.78 -15.92
N LEU A 156 6.59 12.54 -14.66
CA LEU A 156 6.74 11.26 -13.97
C LEU A 156 5.44 10.45 -13.98
N PRO A 157 5.53 9.11 -13.91
CA PRO A 157 4.37 8.25 -13.78
C PRO A 157 3.66 8.48 -12.43
N VAL A 158 2.41 8.01 -12.32
CA VAL A 158 1.72 7.91 -11.03
C VAL A 158 2.00 6.56 -10.43
N LEU A 159 2.39 6.51 -9.15
CA LEU A 159 2.58 5.27 -8.40
C LEU A 159 1.31 4.92 -7.62
N LEU A 160 0.84 3.69 -7.73
CA LEU A 160 -0.15 3.11 -6.83
C LEU A 160 0.53 2.04 -5.98
N LEU A 161 0.44 2.21 -4.67
CA LEU A 161 0.99 1.33 -3.65
C LEU A 161 -0.19 0.82 -2.81
N GLY A 162 -0.46 -0.48 -2.84
CA GLY A 162 -1.66 -0.92 -2.14
C GLY A 162 -1.80 -2.40 -1.87
N ASP A 163 -2.52 -2.68 -0.78
CA ASP A 163 -3.22 -3.94 -0.58
C ASP A 163 -4.55 -3.85 -1.34
N LEU A 164 -4.59 -4.47 -2.50
CA LEU A 164 -5.78 -4.46 -3.35
C LEU A 164 -6.76 -5.57 -3.00
N ASN A 165 -6.40 -6.48 -2.09
CA ASN A 165 -7.20 -7.66 -1.73
C ASN A 165 -7.66 -8.52 -2.93
N ALA A 166 -7.09 -8.28 -4.10
CA ALA A 166 -7.39 -8.87 -5.40
C ALA A 166 -6.21 -9.68 -5.90
N GLY A 167 -6.44 -10.92 -6.34
CA GLY A 167 -5.41 -11.74 -6.99
C GLY A 167 -5.19 -11.34 -8.45
N PRO A 168 -4.10 -11.83 -9.10
CA PRO A 168 -3.75 -11.47 -10.48
C PRO A 168 -4.85 -11.73 -11.51
N ASP A 169 -5.65 -12.77 -11.31
CA ASP A 169 -6.68 -13.23 -12.26
C ASP A 169 -8.09 -12.78 -11.89
N THR A 170 -8.23 -11.81 -10.98
CA THR A 170 -9.54 -11.34 -10.52
C THR A 170 -10.08 -10.21 -11.40
N PRO A 171 -11.41 -10.05 -11.50
CA PRO A 171 -12.02 -8.95 -12.25
C PRO A 171 -11.68 -7.58 -11.64
N GLU A 172 -11.40 -7.49 -10.35
CA GLU A 172 -10.97 -6.28 -9.65
C GLU A 172 -9.61 -5.81 -10.16
N LEU A 173 -8.61 -6.70 -10.22
CA LEU A 173 -7.30 -6.32 -10.75
C LEU A 173 -7.39 -6.05 -12.26
N ALA A 174 -8.13 -6.84 -13.01
CA ALA A 174 -8.34 -6.62 -14.44
C ALA A 174 -9.02 -5.27 -14.73
N ALA A 175 -9.96 -4.82 -13.88
CA ALA A 175 -10.61 -3.52 -14.00
C ALA A 175 -9.62 -2.36 -13.79
N LEU A 176 -8.57 -2.56 -13.02
CA LEU A 176 -7.52 -1.57 -12.78
C LEU A 176 -6.43 -1.62 -13.86
N THR A 177 -5.88 -2.80 -14.13
CA THR A 177 -4.76 -2.98 -15.08
C THR A 177 -5.19 -3.07 -16.55
N GLY A 178 -6.46 -3.30 -16.82
CA GLY A 178 -7.03 -3.28 -18.18
C GLY A 178 -7.15 -1.89 -18.81
N HIS A 179 -6.90 -0.83 -18.04
CA HIS A 179 -6.75 0.52 -18.58
C HIS A 179 -5.38 0.68 -19.22
N ASP A 180 -5.34 1.38 -20.37
CA ASP A 180 -4.15 1.52 -21.19
C ASP A 180 -2.92 1.97 -20.40
N GLY A 181 -1.94 1.09 -20.36
CA GLY A 181 -0.59 1.38 -19.91
C GLY A 181 -0.34 1.24 -18.41
N ILE A 182 -1.30 0.83 -17.55
CA ILE A 182 -0.98 0.53 -16.15
C ILE A 182 -0.10 -0.73 -16.09
N VAL A 183 1.04 -0.60 -15.44
CA VAL A 183 2.09 -1.61 -15.35
C VAL A 183 2.13 -2.16 -13.94
N ASP A 184 2.11 -3.48 -13.79
CA ASP A 184 2.40 -4.19 -12.55
C ASP A 184 3.92 -4.42 -12.46
N ALA A 185 4.54 -3.82 -11.44
CA ALA A 185 5.99 -3.89 -11.26
C ALA A 185 6.50 -5.33 -11.10
N TRP A 186 5.77 -6.18 -10.39
CA TRP A 186 6.14 -7.59 -10.24
C TRP A 186 6.18 -8.30 -11.60
N THR A 187 5.13 -8.14 -12.38
CA THR A 187 5.01 -8.79 -13.68
C THR A 187 6.05 -8.27 -14.67
N GLN A 188 6.28 -6.95 -14.70
CA GLN A 188 7.23 -6.33 -15.64
C GLN A 188 8.68 -6.65 -15.30
N SER A 189 9.03 -6.78 -14.02
CA SER A 189 10.40 -7.09 -13.61
C SER A 189 10.85 -8.50 -14.00
N GLY A 190 9.91 -9.39 -14.33
CA GLY A 190 10.20 -10.80 -14.55
C GLY A 190 10.66 -11.52 -13.29
N ALA A 191 10.25 -11.02 -12.10
CA ALA A 191 10.61 -11.63 -10.82
C ALA A 191 10.17 -13.10 -10.75
N ASP A 192 11.00 -13.93 -10.14
CA ASP A 192 10.72 -15.35 -9.99
C ASP A 192 9.60 -15.61 -8.95
N GLY A 193 8.78 -16.64 -9.23
CA GLY A 193 7.72 -17.10 -8.35
C GLY A 193 6.42 -16.30 -8.46
N ASP A 194 5.48 -16.60 -7.54
CA ASP A 194 4.10 -16.09 -7.61
C ASP A 194 3.93 -14.72 -6.93
N GLY A 195 4.97 -14.18 -6.28
CA GLY A 195 4.90 -12.90 -5.58
C GLY A 195 3.93 -12.89 -4.39
N VAL A 196 3.76 -14.02 -3.72
CA VAL A 196 2.79 -14.19 -2.63
C VAL A 196 3.09 -13.24 -1.48
N THR A 197 2.14 -12.39 -1.13
CA THR A 197 2.24 -11.42 -0.04
C THR A 197 1.42 -11.80 1.19
N LEU A 198 0.28 -12.47 1.02
CA LEU A 198 -0.49 -13.10 2.11
C LEU A 198 -0.22 -14.61 2.06
N SER A 199 0.47 -15.15 3.08
CA SER A 199 0.99 -16.52 3.04
C SER A 199 0.65 -17.31 4.30
N ALA A 200 0.33 -18.60 4.11
CA ALA A 200 0.22 -19.59 5.19
C ALA A 200 1.56 -19.80 5.96
N ALA A 201 2.68 -19.39 5.38
CA ALA A 201 3.98 -19.45 6.05
C ALA A 201 4.11 -18.37 7.16
N LEU A 202 3.24 -17.34 7.16
CA LEU A 202 3.18 -16.33 8.20
C LEU A 202 2.36 -16.87 9.38
N PRO A 203 2.96 -17.20 10.52
CA PRO A 203 2.27 -17.85 11.64
C PRO A 203 1.24 -16.93 12.33
N ILE A 204 1.31 -15.63 12.06
CA ILE A 204 0.38 -14.62 12.57
C ILE A 204 -0.77 -14.33 11.60
N ALA A 205 -0.71 -14.86 10.37
CA ALA A 205 -1.79 -14.67 9.41
C ALA A 205 -3.11 -15.23 9.98
N PRO A 206 -4.22 -14.50 9.89
CA PRO A 206 -5.49 -14.96 10.42
C PRO A 206 -5.94 -16.23 9.69
N LEU A 207 -5.94 -17.36 10.40
CA LEU A 207 -6.35 -18.68 9.89
C LEU A 207 -7.88 -18.82 9.88
N GLY A 208 -8.61 -17.87 9.32
CA GLY A 208 -10.04 -18.01 9.13
C GLY A 208 -10.34 -19.01 8.00
N ALA A 209 -11.30 -19.90 8.19
CA ALA A 209 -11.72 -20.91 7.19
C ALA A 209 -12.16 -20.31 5.84
N THR A 210 -12.37 -18.99 5.79
CA THR A 210 -12.78 -18.23 4.61
C THR A 210 -11.62 -17.46 3.92
N LYS A 211 -10.45 -17.37 4.54
CA LYS A 211 -9.30 -16.69 3.93
C LYS A 211 -8.55 -17.66 3.03
N GLN A 212 -8.49 -17.32 1.76
CA GLN A 212 -7.58 -17.96 0.83
C GLN A 212 -6.18 -17.45 1.13
N LEU A 213 -5.31 -18.29 1.65
CA LEU A 213 -3.91 -18.01 1.89
C LEU A 213 -3.07 -18.31 0.63
N ASN A 214 -1.83 -17.83 0.60
CA ASN A 214 -0.93 -17.89 -0.54
C ASN A 214 -1.46 -17.10 -1.74
N ARG A 215 -1.73 -15.83 -1.52
CA ARG A 215 -2.20 -14.87 -2.53
C ARG A 215 -1.21 -13.73 -2.70
N ARG A 216 -1.04 -13.27 -3.93
CA ARG A 216 -0.46 -11.97 -4.23
C ARG A 216 -1.60 -10.97 -4.27
N ILE A 217 -1.65 -10.06 -3.31
CA ILE A 217 -2.71 -9.06 -3.15
C ILE A 217 -2.19 -7.65 -2.91
N ASP A 218 -0.88 -7.52 -2.66
CA ASP A 218 -0.20 -6.23 -2.50
C ASP A 218 0.58 -5.90 -3.78
N TYR A 219 0.46 -4.66 -4.26
CA TYR A 219 0.95 -4.27 -5.57
C TYR A 219 1.68 -2.94 -5.57
N VAL A 220 2.72 -2.86 -6.38
CA VAL A 220 3.31 -1.62 -6.89
C VAL A 220 2.88 -1.50 -8.35
N LEU A 221 1.94 -0.59 -8.63
CA LEU A 221 1.46 -0.33 -9.99
C LEU A 221 1.91 1.06 -10.44
N LEU A 222 2.17 1.19 -11.75
CA LEU A 222 2.60 2.43 -12.38
C LEU A 222 1.65 2.82 -13.50
N ARG A 223 1.12 4.04 -13.46
CA ARG A 223 0.42 4.67 -14.57
C ARG A 223 1.40 5.59 -15.29
N PRO A 224 1.80 5.30 -16.54
CA PRO A 224 2.71 6.15 -17.29
C PRO A 224 2.20 7.60 -17.39
N SER A 225 3.11 8.55 -17.48
CA SER A 225 2.75 9.94 -17.79
C SER A 225 2.18 10.05 -19.20
N ALA A 226 1.28 11.02 -19.43
CA ALA A 226 0.68 11.22 -20.74
C ALA A 226 1.76 11.56 -21.79
N GLY A 227 1.94 10.65 -22.78
CA GLY A 227 2.96 10.79 -23.82
C GLY A 227 4.41 10.53 -23.40
N GLY A 228 4.63 10.11 -22.13
CA GLY A 228 5.92 9.66 -21.65
C GLY A 228 6.25 8.22 -22.06
N PRO A 229 7.51 7.79 -21.92
CA PRO A 229 7.88 6.40 -22.09
C PRO A 229 7.21 5.55 -21.00
N PRO A 230 6.97 4.25 -21.25
CA PRO A 230 6.57 3.34 -20.19
C PRO A 230 7.67 3.30 -19.11
N PRO A 231 7.30 3.32 -17.81
CA PRO A 231 8.28 3.22 -16.74
C PRO A 231 9.01 1.88 -16.80
N GLU A 232 10.31 1.89 -16.52
CA GLU A 232 11.13 0.68 -16.48
C GLU A 232 11.18 0.15 -15.05
N VAL A 233 10.87 -1.14 -14.88
CA VAL A 233 11.04 -1.86 -13.61
C VAL A 233 12.24 -2.77 -13.73
N ARG A 234 13.30 -2.47 -12.96
CA ARG A 234 14.55 -3.22 -12.99
C ARG A 234 14.53 -4.46 -12.13
N HIS A 235 13.81 -4.39 -11.02
CA HIS A 235 13.72 -5.48 -10.05
C HIS A 235 12.45 -5.36 -9.22
N ALA A 236 11.90 -6.49 -8.79
CA ALA A 236 10.88 -6.55 -7.77
C ALA A 236 11.14 -7.75 -6.84
N ALA A 237 10.82 -7.60 -5.56
CA ALA A 237 10.98 -8.66 -4.57
C ALA A 237 9.89 -8.58 -3.50
N VAL A 238 9.57 -9.73 -2.92
CA VAL A 238 8.78 -9.85 -1.70
C VAL A 238 9.74 -9.91 -0.53
N VAL A 239 9.52 -9.09 0.50
CA VAL A 239 10.40 -8.92 1.66
C VAL A 239 9.57 -8.80 2.95
N GLY A 240 10.22 -8.77 4.12
CA GLY A 240 9.53 -8.65 5.41
C GLY A 240 9.54 -9.96 6.19
N GLU A 241 10.63 -10.70 6.08
CA GLU A 241 10.89 -11.92 6.83
C GLU A 241 10.93 -11.63 8.34
N ALA A 242 10.90 -12.70 9.13
CA ALA A 242 10.95 -12.60 10.57
C ALA A 242 12.25 -11.93 11.05
N VAL A 243 12.11 -10.95 11.93
CA VAL A 243 13.20 -10.32 12.66
C VAL A 243 13.18 -10.87 14.09
N GLU A 244 14.28 -11.48 14.52
CA GLU A 244 14.39 -12.16 15.83
C GLU A 244 13.26 -13.19 16.09
N GLY A 245 12.82 -13.87 15.02
CA GLY A 245 11.78 -14.90 15.09
C GLY A 245 10.34 -14.37 15.14
N LEU A 246 10.14 -13.04 15.01
CA LEU A 246 8.82 -12.44 14.92
C LEU A 246 8.59 -11.83 13.53
N HIS A 247 7.52 -12.24 12.85
CA HIS A 247 7.11 -11.60 11.61
C HIS A 247 6.57 -10.19 11.87
N PRO A 248 7.00 -9.19 11.10
CA PRO A 248 6.59 -7.80 11.30
C PRO A 248 5.12 -7.53 10.99
N SER A 249 4.54 -8.29 10.07
CA SER A 249 3.15 -8.19 9.64
C SER A 249 2.59 -9.56 9.25
N ASP A 250 1.27 -9.67 9.08
CA ASP A 250 0.60 -10.80 8.45
C ASP A 250 0.62 -10.72 6.91
N HIS A 251 1.25 -9.69 6.37
CA HIS A 251 1.62 -9.55 4.96
C HIS A 251 3.14 -9.43 4.81
N PHE A 252 3.65 -9.93 3.70
CA PHE A 252 4.96 -9.52 3.17
C PHE A 252 4.84 -8.20 2.41
N ALA A 253 5.91 -7.42 2.40
CA ALA A 253 6.01 -6.21 1.59
C ALA A 253 6.43 -6.54 0.15
N VAL A 254 6.06 -5.66 -0.79
CA VAL A 254 6.61 -5.65 -2.15
C VAL A 254 7.54 -4.45 -2.31
N VAL A 255 8.77 -4.70 -2.72
CA VAL A 255 9.72 -3.67 -3.11
C VAL A 255 9.96 -3.74 -4.61
N ALA A 256 10.09 -2.59 -5.27
CA ALA A 256 10.43 -2.51 -6.68
C ALA A 256 11.43 -1.39 -6.94
N ASP A 257 12.42 -1.66 -7.78
CA ASP A 257 13.39 -0.68 -8.28
C ASP A 257 12.90 -0.15 -9.62
N LEU A 258 12.63 1.15 -9.65
CA LEU A 258 12.03 1.84 -10.78
C LEU A 258 13.00 2.84 -11.38
N GLU A 259 13.06 2.91 -12.70
CA GLU A 259 13.69 4.01 -13.43
C GLU A 259 12.57 4.98 -13.87
N LEU A 260 12.59 6.20 -13.29
CA LEU A 260 11.55 7.21 -13.48
C LEU A 260 12.07 8.40 -14.29
#